data_f67b4e6eb1c481cb2e63d24a9f47fce8
#
_entry.id   f67b4e6eb1c481cb2e63d24a9f47fce8
#
_cell.length_a   1.000
_cell.length_b   1.000
_cell.length_c   1.000
_cell.angle_alpha   90.00
_cell.angle_beta   90.00
_cell.angle_gamma   90.00
#
_symmetry.space_group_name_H-M   'P 1'
#
loop_
_entity.id
_entity.type
_entity.pdbx_description
1 polymer ?
#
loop_
_entity_poly.entity_id
_entity_poly.type
_entity_poly.pdbx_seq_one_letter_code
_entity_poly.pdbx_strand_id
1 'polypeptide(L)'
;MKLIKLTKIHEGKFLSYYVADYLNSNNHIKSYEFVSRNKNLTIDSFGKGCPQGVGLVPFSLDDQKVLLQKEFRLATNNWVYNFPAGLIDKGESVEETAKRELFEETGTHLIRIDAVLPPSFASQGTSDEMMSIVICHCEGEIINSSFEDEEIIAKWYTKEEVKELISNKAFMSVRTQMFLWQWCNK
;
A
#
# COMPACT_ATOMS: atom_id res chain seq x y z
N MET A 1 19.47 12.46 15.87
CA MET A 1 19.32 11.05 16.34
C MET A 1 20.31 10.18 15.58
N LYS A 2 21.09 9.33 16.30
CA LYS A 2 22.04 8.38 15.69
C LYS A 2 21.60 6.98 16.10
N LEU A 3 21.32 6.12 15.12
CA LEU A 3 21.07 4.70 15.38
C LEU A 3 22.34 4.06 15.91
N ILE A 4 22.26 3.39 17.07
CA ILE A 4 23.40 2.78 17.75
C ILE A 4 23.25 1.27 17.91
N LYS A 5 22.01 0.76 17.89
CA LYS A 5 21.74 -0.67 17.99
C LYS A 5 20.43 -1.00 17.28
N LEU A 6 20.40 -2.17 16.66
CA LEU A 6 19.19 -2.76 16.10
C LEU A 6 19.09 -4.20 16.58
N THR A 7 17.99 -4.55 17.20
CA THR A 7 17.77 -5.87 17.78
C THR A 7 16.50 -6.49 17.21
N LYS A 8 16.61 -7.66 16.61
CA LYS A 8 15.42 -8.46 16.26
C LYS A 8 14.93 -9.16 17.53
N ILE A 9 13.71 -8.90 17.93
CA ILE A 9 13.10 -9.47 19.14
C ILE A 9 12.36 -10.77 18.81
N HIS A 10 11.66 -10.79 17.66
CA HIS A 10 10.89 -11.95 17.23
C HIS A 10 10.89 -12.04 15.71
N GLU A 11 10.93 -13.26 15.20
CA GLU A 11 10.77 -13.55 13.77
C GLU A 11 9.47 -14.31 13.55
N GLY A 12 8.50 -13.63 12.94
CA GLY A 12 7.25 -14.24 12.50
C GLY A 12 7.36 -14.82 11.08
N LYS A 13 6.26 -15.44 10.63
CA LYS A 13 6.19 -15.98 9.26
C LYS A 13 6.38 -14.88 8.19
N PHE A 14 5.72 -13.73 8.35
CA PHE A 14 5.67 -12.63 7.38
C PHE A 14 6.34 -11.36 7.88
N LEU A 15 6.31 -11.10 9.16
CA LEU A 15 6.85 -9.89 9.80
C LEU A 15 7.79 -10.28 10.93
N SER A 16 8.86 -9.50 11.07
CA SER A 16 9.76 -9.56 12.21
C SER A 16 9.61 -8.31 13.06
N TYR A 17 9.65 -8.47 14.37
CA TYR A 17 9.60 -7.38 15.35
C TYR A 17 11.00 -6.96 15.73
N TYR A 18 11.25 -5.66 15.66
CA TYR A 18 12.55 -5.06 15.95
C TYR A 18 12.45 -3.95 16.99
N VAL A 19 13.57 -3.76 17.70
CA VAL A 19 13.83 -2.58 18.54
C VAL A 19 15.07 -1.88 18.02
N ALA A 20 14.94 -0.58 17.74
CA ALA A 20 16.02 0.30 17.34
C ALA A 20 16.37 1.28 18.47
N ASP A 21 17.61 1.26 18.92
CA ASP A 21 18.12 2.19 19.94
C ASP A 21 18.83 3.36 19.28
N TYR A 22 18.38 4.56 19.60
CA TYR A 22 18.92 5.82 19.09
C TYR A 22 19.54 6.65 20.19
N LEU A 23 20.73 7.18 19.93
CA LEU A 23 21.35 8.21 20.75
C LEU A 23 20.86 9.59 20.28
N ASN A 24 20.24 10.37 21.18
CA ASN A 24 19.80 11.72 20.88
C ASN A 24 20.93 12.75 21.08
N SER A 25 20.66 14.05 20.79
CA SER A 25 21.63 15.15 20.96
C SER A 25 22.09 15.36 22.41
N ASN A 26 21.34 14.89 23.38
CA ASN A 26 21.65 15.00 24.82
C ASN A 26 22.30 13.72 25.40
N ASN A 27 22.80 12.83 24.53
CA ASN A 27 23.38 11.54 24.87
C ASN A 27 22.43 10.57 25.64
N HIS A 28 21.11 10.75 25.50
CA HIS A 28 20.14 9.81 26.04
C HIS A 28 19.77 8.78 24.97
N ILE A 29 19.59 7.52 25.39
CA ILE A 29 19.13 6.43 24.52
C ILE A 29 17.61 6.47 24.48
N LYS A 30 17.06 6.44 23.25
CA LYS A 30 15.64 6.25 22.97
C LYS A 30 15.46 4.98 22.17
N SER A 31 14.76 4.01 22.73
CA SER A 31 14.35 2.79 22.05
C SER A 31 13.04 3.03 21.26
N TYR A 32 12.94 2.43 20.09
CA TYR A 32 11.77 2.49 19.23
C TYR A 32 11.43 1.12 18.68
N GLU A 33 10.16 0.73 18.78
CA GLU A 33 9.64 -0.55 18.39
C GLU A 33 8.97 -0.45 17.00
N PHE A 34 9.26 -1.41 16.13
CA PHE A 34 8.65 -1.45 14.78
C PHE A 34 8.66 -2.88 14.23
N VAL A 35 7.91 -3.08 13.14
CA VAL A 35 7.90 -4.33 12.38
C VAL A 35 8.50 -4.11 11.00
N SER A 36 9.12 -5.16 10.46
CA SER A 36 9.68 -5.18 9.12
C SER A 36 9.39 -6.51 8.42
N ARG A 37 9.20 -6.47 7.09
CA ARG A 37 9.19 -7.68 6.26
C ARG A 37 10.59 -8.24 6.05
N ASN A 38 11.62 -7.41 6.23
CA ASN A 38 13.00 -7.85 6.12
C ASN A 38 13.43 -8.58 7.40
N LYS A 39 13.53 -9.91 7.30
CA LYS A 39 13.98 -10.77 8.40
C LYS A 39 15.46 -10.60 8.76
N ASN A 40 16.27 -10.03 7.84
CA ASN A 40 17.72 -9.88 7.99
C ASN A 40 18.14 -8.40 8.02
N LEU A 41 17.30 -7.55 8.62
CA LEU A 41 17.57 -6.13 8.73
C LEU A 41 18.80 -5.89 9.62
N THR A 42 19.72 -5.07 9.11
CA THR A 42 20.96 -4.66 9.81
C THR A 42 20.99 -3.15 9.98
N ILE A 43 21.86 -2.63 10.84
CA ILE A 43 22.06 -1.18 11.00
C ILE A 43 22.42 -0.53 9.63
N ASP A 44 23.23 -1.20 8.83
CA ASP A 44 23.69 -0.67 7.54
C ASP A 44 22.60 -0.65 6.48
N SER A 45 21.64 -1.57 6.52
CA SER A 45 20.53 -1.66 5.56
C SER A 45 19.27 -0.91 6.03
N PHE A 46 19.13 -0.62 7.32
CA PHE A 46 17.95 0.04 7.86
C PHE A 46 17.82 1.48 7.32
N GLY A 47 16.65 1.82 6.83
CA GLY A 47 16.36 3.12 6.21
C GLY A 47 16.88 3.29 4.78
N LYS A 48 17.44 2.24 4.17
CA LYS A 48 17.95 2.22 2.79
C LYS A 48 17.12 1.27 1.90
N GLY A 49 15.86 1.08 2.23
CA GLY A 49 14.99 0.14 1.51
C GLY A 49 14.62 0.61 0.10
N CYS A 50 14.24 -0.37 -0.71
CA CYS A 50 13.47 -0.18 -1.95
C CYS A 50 11.99 -0.47 -1.65
N PRO A 51 11.06 -0.10 -2.53
CA PRO A 51 9.65 -0.43 -2.35
C PRO A 51 9.46 -1.94 -2.28
N GLN A 52 8.68 -2.38 -1.31
CA GLN A 52 8.28 -3.77 -1.18
C GLN A 52 6.93 -4.04 -1.83
N GLY A 53 6.19 -2.99 -2.19
CA GLY A 53 4.88 -3.11 -2.79
C GLY A 53 4.56 -1.97 -3.74
N VAL A 54 3.50 -2.18 -4.50
CA VAL A 54 2.93 -1.21 -5.43
C VAL A 54 1.48 -0.99 -5.05
N GLY A 55 1.06 0.28 -4.96
CA GLY A 55 -0.35 0.67 -4.94
C GLY A 55 -0.73 1.27 -6.27
N LEU A 56 -1.93 1.01 -6.76
CA LEU A 56 -2.41 1.56 -8.00
C LEU A 56 -3.46 2.64 -7.75
N VAL A 57 -3.57 3.58 -8.68
CA VAL A 57 -4.70 4.52 -8.78
C VAL A 57 -5.24 4.39 -10.21
N PRO A 58 -6.14 3.42 -10.45
CA PRO A 58 -6.62 3.14 -11.78
C PRO A 58 -7.84 3.98 -12.11
N PHE A 59 -7.76 4.66 -13.25
CA PHE A 59 -8.86 5.42 -13.86
C PHE A 59 -9.49 4.66 -15.03
N SER A 60 -10.75 4.95 -15.28
CA SER A 60 -11.39 4.62 -16.57
C SER A 60 -10.79 5.47 -17.71
N LEU A 61 -10.84 4.97 -18.95
CA LEU A 61 -10.25 5.67 -20.11
C LEU A 61 -10.82 7.07 -20.35
N ASP A 62 -12.01 7.35 -19.85
CA ASP A 62 -12.69 8.67 -19.95
C ASP A 62 -12.45 9.58 -18.72
N ASP A 63 -11.61 9.17 -17.78
CA ASP A 63 -11.32 9.88 -16.52
C ASP A 63 -12.53 10.10 -15.57
N GLN A 64 -13.69 9.48 -15.87
CA GLN A 64 -14.90 9.72 -15.10
C GLN A 64 -15.03 8.86 -13.86
N LYS A 65 -14.26 7.76 -13.79
CA LYS A 65 -14.34 6.78 -12.71
C LYS A 65 -12.97 6.38 -12.22
N VAL A 66 -12.92 5.98 -10.95
CA VAL A 66 -11.78 5.27 -10.34
C VAL A 66 -12.19 3.85 -10.00
N LEU A 67 -11.26 2.94 -10.12
CA LEU A 67 -11.45 1.55 -9.69
C LEU A 67 -11.03 1.42 -8.23
N LEU A 68 -11.96 1.01 -7.39
CA LEU A 68 -11.68 0.69 -5.98
C LEU A 68 -12.05 -0.76 -5.72
N GLN A 69 -11.45 -1.30 -4.68
CA GLN A 69 -11.83 -2.58 -4.12
C GLN A 69 -12.28 -2.41 -2.66
N LYS A 70 -13.33 -3.14 -2.30
CA LYS A 70 -13.74 -3.37 -0.93
C LYS A 70 -13.19 -4.72 -0.51
N GLU A 71 -12.26 -4.72 0.44
CA GLU A 71 -11.54 -5.91 0.88
C GLU A 71 -11.70 -6.13 2.38
N PHE A 72 -11.70 -7.37 2.83
CA PHE A 72 -11.68 -7.69 4.25
C PHE A 72 -10.23 -7.72 4.76
N ARG A 73 -9.84 -6.68 5.51
CA ARG A 73 -8.49 -6.56 6.06
C ARG A 73 -8.38 -7.25 7.41
N LEU A 74 -7.69 -8.40 7.44
CA LEU A 74 -7.52 -9.22 8.64
C LEU A 74 -6.93 -8.45 9.82
N ALA A 75 -5.95 -7.59 9.58
CA ALA A 75 -5.30 -6.80 10.62
C ALA A 75 -6.22 -5.78 11.30
N THR A 76 -7.30 -5.36 10.64
CA THR A 76 -8.29 -4.41 11.18
C THR A 76 -9.61 -5.10 11.55
N ASN A 77 -9.76 -6.38 11.18
CA ASN A 77 -10.99 -7.16 11.31
C ASN A 77 -12.19 -6.39 10.72
N ASN A 78 -12.01 -5.81 9.54
CA ASN A 78 -13.04 -4.96 8.94
C ASN A 78 -12.96 -4.91 7.42
N TRP A 79 -14.08 -4.58 6.79
CA TRP A 79 -14.15 -4.24 5.39
C TRP A 79 -13.63 -2.82 5.15
N VAL A 80 -12.66 -2.68 4.24
CA VAL A 80 -11.98 -1.41 3.97
C VAL A 80 -12.00 -1.15 2.47
N TYR A 81 -12.27 0.08 2.06
CA TYR A 81 -12.12 0.50 0.67
C TYR A 81 -10.68 0.94 0.41
N ASN A 82 -10.07 0.35 -0.59
CA ASN A 82 -8.70 0.66 -1.02
C ASN A 82 -8.60 0.72 -2.54
N PHE A 83 -7.51 1.27 -3.00
CA PHE A 83 -7.02 1.02 -4.34
C PHE A 83 -6.33 -0.34 -4.39
N PRO A 84 -6.31 -1.02 -5.56
CA PRO A 84 -5.56 -2.25 -5.78
C PRO A 84 -4.09 -2.09 -5.37
N ALA A 85 -3.52 -3.11 -4.74
CA ALA A 85 -2.15 -3.03 -4.25
C ALA A 85 -1.59 -4.42 -3.89
N GLY A 86 -0.35 -4.70 -4.25
CA GLY A 86 0.31 -5.93 -3.85
C GLY A 86 1.81 -5.82 -3.69
N LEU A 87 2.44 -6.92 -3.33
CA LEU A 87 3.88 -7.01 -3.11
C LEU A 87 4.62 -7.20 -4.43
N ILE A 88 5.81 -6.61 -4.51
CA ILE A 88 6.72 -6.80 -5.64
C ILE A 88 7.36 -8.18 -5.50
N ASP A 89 7.14 -9.04 -6.47
CA ASP A 89 7.77 -10.36 -6.54
C ASP A 89 9.25 -10.25 -6.93
N LYS A 90 10.00 -11.30 -6.59
CA LYS A 90 11.44 -11.32 -6.87
C LYS A 90 11.74 -11.22 -8.36
N GLY A 91 12.32 -10.11 -8.76
CA GLY A 91 12.74 -9.83 -10.14
C GLY A 91 11.72 -9.03 -10.94
N GLU A 92 10.55 -8.72 -10.37
CA GLU A 92 9.59 -7.82 -10.99
C GLU A 92 10.00 -6.35 -10.86
N SER A 93 9.67 -5.58 -11.87
CA SER A 93 9.64 -4.11 -11.80
C SER A 93 8.33 -3.62 -11.17
N VAL A 94 8.28 -2.33 -10.81
CA VAL A 94 7.05 -1.68 -10.32
C VAL A 94 5.91 -1.79 -11.34
N GLU A 95 6.22 -1.62 -12.63
CA GLU A 95 5.25 -1.66 -13.72
C GLU A 95 4.71 -3.07 -13.98
N GLU A 96 5.57 -4.10 -13.89
CA GLU A 96 5.17 -5.51 -14.02
C GLU A 96 4.25 -5.91 -12.87
N THR A 97 4.64 -5.58 -11.64
CA THR A 97 3.80 -5.81 -10.46
C THR A 97 2.45 -5.09 -10.59
N ALA A 98 2.44 -3.82 -11.04
CA ALA A 98 1.21 -3.07 -11.24
C ALA A 98 0.25 -3.76 -12.22
N LYS A 99 0.77 -4.29 -13.33
CA LYS A 99 -0.04 -5.04 -14.31
C LYS A 99 -0.61 -6.32 -13.72
N ARG A 100 0.22 -7.09 -13.02
CA ARG A 100 -0.16 -8.36 -12.42
C ARG A 100 -1.23 -8.17 -11.36
N GLU A 101 -0.99 -7.30 -10.37
CA GLU A 101 -1.90 -7.07 -9.24
C GLU A 101 -3.24 -6.50 -9.70
N LEU A 102 -3.23 -5.55 -10.65
CA LEU A 102 -4.46 -5.02 -11.21
C LEU A 102 -5.33 -6.12 -11.83
N PHE A 103 -4.72 -7.01 -12.59
CA PHE A 103 -5.44 -8.10 -13.22
C PHE A 103 -5.91 -9.16 -12.21
N GLU A 104 -5.05 -9.56 -11.27
CA GLU A 104 -5.34 -10.58 -10.27
C GLU A 104 -6.48 -10.16 -9.33
N GLU A 105 -6.47 -8.90 -8.86
CA GLU A 105 -7.47 -8.40 -7.92
C GLU A 105 -8.76 -7.94 -8.58
N THR A 106 -8.73 -7.52 -9.86
CA THR A 106 -9.89 -6.85 -10.48
C THR A 106 -10.32 -7.41 -11.84
N GLY A 107 -9.49 -8.23 -12.49
CA GLY A 107 -9.72 -8.71 -13.87
C GLY A 107 -9.46 -7.66 -14.95
N THR A 108 -9.16 -6.41 -14.59
CA THR A 108 -8.95 -5.35 -15.58
C THR A 108 -7.50 -5.31 -16.08
N HIS A 109 -7.31 -4.75 -17.27
CA HIS A 109 -6.01 -4.65 -17.92
C HIS A 109 -5.48 -3.22 -17.87
N LEU A 110 -4.23 -3.07 -17.45
CA LEU A 110 -3.51 -1.81 -17.47
C LEU A 110 -3.21 -1.41 -18.92
N ILE A 111 -3.74 -0.26 -19.36
CA ILE A 111 -3.59 0.26 -20.72
C ILE A 111 -2.48 1.30 -20.79
N ARG A 112 -2.42 2.21 -19.82
CA ARG A 112 -1.44 3.30 -19.81
C ARG A 112 -1.03 3.64 -18.38
N ILE A 113 0.25 3.85 -18.17
CA ILE A 113 0.80 4.44 -16.95
C ILE A 113 0.96 5.95 -17.19
N ASP A 114 0.33 6.75 -16.34
CA ASP A 114 0.46 8.21 -16.39
C ASP A 114 1.61 8.70 -15.51
N ALA A 115 1.81 8.04 -14.35
CA ALA A 115 2.91 8.35 -13.47
C ALA A 115 3.27 7.16 -12.56
N VAL A 116 4.55 7.04 -12.25
CA VAL A 116 5.09 6.22 -11.17
C VAL A 116 5.66 7.16 -10.11
N LEU A 117 5.03 7.22 -8.94
CA LEU A 117 5.51 8.07 -7.86
C LEU A 117 6.70 7.42 -7.14
N PRO A 118 7.66 8.23 -6.63
CA PRO A 118 8.77 7.72 -5.86
C PRO A 118 8.29 6.90 -4.64
N PRO A 119 9.09 5.92 -4.19
CA PRO A 119 8.76 5.14 -3.01
C PRO A 119 8.51 6.03 -1.78
N SER A 120 7.46 5.69 -1.03
CA SER A 120 7.09 6.37 0.20
C SER A 120 6.72 5.35 1.28
N PHE A 121 6.87 5.74 2.54
CA PHE A 121 6.52 4.85 3.66
C PHE A 121 5.01 4.64 3.77
N ALA A 122 4.60 3.39 3.89
CA ALA A 122 3.20 3.02 4.06
C ALA A 122 2.67 3.40 5.47
N SER A 123 3.50 3.20 6.50
CA SER A 123 3.14 3.48 7.91
C SER A 123 4.41 3.72 8.75
N GLN A 124 5.06 4.87 8.55
CA GLN A 124 6.35 5.20 9.20
C GLN A 124 6.33 5.23 10.73
N GLY A 125 5.15 5.18 11.34
CA GLY A 125 5.00 5.08 12.80
C GLY A 125 5.09 3.66 13.35
N THR A 126 5.03 2.63 12.49
CA THR A 126 4.96 1.22 12.91
C THR A 126 5.81 0.28 12.10
N SER A 127 6.17 0.64 10.86
CA SER A 127 6.95 -0.23 9.96
C SER A 127 7.88 0.59 9.07
N ASP A 128 8.87 -0.10 8.51
CA ASP A 128 9.77 0.41 7.47
C ASP A 128 9.27 0.09 6.05
N GLU A 129 8.03 -0.38 5.92
CA GLU A 129 7.43 -0.75 4.64
C GLU A 129 7.30 0.46 3.72
N MET A 130 7.81 0.31 2.50
CA MET A 130 7.74 1.33 1.45
C MET A 130 6.92 0.81 0.27
N MET A 131 6.19 1.72 -0.37
CA MET A 131 5.40 1.43 -1.58
C MET A 131 5.66 2.49 -2.64
N SER A 132 5.64 2.08 -3.91
CA SER A 132 5.47 2.97 -5.06
C SER A 132 3.99 3.07 -5.42
N ILE A 133 3.55 4.24 -5.89
CA ILE A 133 2.18 4.43 -6.38
C ILE A 133 2.21 4.60 -7.90
N VAL A 134 1.41 3.81 -8.60
CA VAL A 134 1.24 3.87 -10.05
C VAL A 134 -0.12 4.48 -10.36
N ILE A 135 -0.12 5.64 -11.00
CA ILE A 135 -1.33 6.28 -11.54
C ILE A 135 -1.50 5.80 -12.98
N CYS A 136 -2.63 5.21 -13.30
CA CYS A 136 -2.82 4.53 -14.58
C CYS A 136 -4.25 4.58 -15.07
N HIS A 137 -4.43 4.23 -16.34
CA HIS A 137 -5.72 3.94 -16.95
C HIS A 137 -5.82 2.46 -17.23
N CYS A 138 -7.00 1.91 -17.00
CA CYS A 138 -7.28 0.51 -17.26
C CYS A 138 -8.69 0.31 -17.85
N GLU A 139 -8.89 -0.84 -18.47
CA GLU A 139 -10.16 -1.27 -19.02
C GLU A 139 -10.36 -2.77 -18.87
N GLY A 140 -11.55 -3.25 -19.12
CA GLY A 140 -11.91 -4.65 -19.07
C GLY A 140 -13.11 -4.91 -18.17
N GLU A 141 -13.59 -6.14 -18.22
CA GLU A 141 -14.66 -6.60 -17.36
C GLU A 141 -14.10 -6.87 -15.94
N ILE A 142 -14.80 -6.39 -14.93
CA ILE A 142 -14.41 -6.67 -13.55
C ILE A 142 -14.71 -8.12 -13.24
N ILE A 143 -13.68 -8.86 -12.88
CA ILE A 143 -13.76 -10.23 -12.37
C ILE A 143 -13.23 -10.19 -10.94
N ASN A 144 -14.09 -10.47 -9.98
CA ASN A 144 -13.66 -10.52 -8.58
C ASN A 144 -12.62 -11.61 -8.38
N SER A 145 -11.62 -11.32 -7.55
CA SER A 145 -10.54 -12.25 -7.22
C SER A 145 -11.11 -13.62 -6.80
N SER A 146 -10.51 -14.68 -7.33
CA SER A 146 -10.83 -16.08 -6.98
C SER A 146 -9.90 -16.67 -5.92
N PHE A 147 -9.03 -15.86 -5.31
CA PHE A 147 -8.14 -16.34 -4.24
C PHE A 147 -8.95 -16.66 -2.99
N GLU A 148 -8.86 -17.92 -2.53
CA GLU A 148 -9.63 -18.42 -1.38
C GLU A 148 -9.35 -17.66 -0.07
N ASP A 149 -8.14 -17.08 0.04
CA ASP A 149 -7.70 -16.37 1.24
C ASP A 149 -7.95 -14.87 1.22
N GLU A 150 -8.53 -14.32 0.12
CA GLU A 150 -8.74 -12.89 -0.06
C GLU A 150 -10.19 -12.59 -0.48
N GLU A 151 -10.91 -11.88 0.37
CA GLU A 151 -12.26 -11.42 0.05
C GLU A 151 -12.18 -10.00 -0.52
N ILE A 152 -12.17 -9.90 -1.86
CA ILE A 152 -12.06 -8.64 -2.61
C ILE A 152 -13.27 -8.47 -3.54
N ILE A 153 -13.88 -7.30 -3.51
CA ILE A 153 -14.98 -6.89 -4.39
C ILE A 153 -14.55 -5.60 -5.10
N ALA A 154 -14.14 -5.71 -6.34
CA ALA A 154 -13.77 -4.56 -7.17
C ALA A 154 -14.99 -3.91 -7.82
N LYS A 155 -14.97 -2.57 -7.95
CA LYS A 155 -16.03 -1.82 -8.63
C LYS A 155 -15.50 -0.46 -9.12
N TRP A 156 -16.04 0.00 -10.26
CA TRP A 156 -15.89 1.38 -10.73
C TRP A 156 -16.75 2.33 -9.91
N TYR A 157 -16.17 3.47 -9.51
CA TYR A 157 -16.84 4.52 -8.73
C TYR A 157 -16.74 5.86 -9.43
N THR A 158 -17.87 6.56 -9.57
CA THR A 158 -17.92 7.96 -9.98
C THR A 158 -17.53 8.88 -8.81
N LYS A 159 -17.31 10.18 -9.10
CA LYS A 159 -17.06 11.18 -8.04
C LYS A 159 -18.20 11.27 -7.05
N GLU A 160 -19.44 11.14 -7.51
CA GLU A 160 -20.65 11.19 -6.68
C GLU A 160 -20.70 10.00 -5.71
N GLU A 161 -20.48 8.79 -6.23
CA GLU A 161 -20.42 7.58 -5.39
C GLU A 161 -19.28 7.64 -4.37
N VAL A 162 -18.12 8.18 -4.75
CA VAL A 162 -17.00 8.38 -3.82
C VAL A 162 -17.34 9.40 -2.72
N LYS A 163 -17.99 10.53 -3.07
CA LYS A 163 -18.47 11.50 -2.09
C LYS A 163 -19.45 10.87 -1.10
N GLU A 164 -20.30 9.98 -1.57
CA GLU A 164 -21.22 9.21 -0.73
C GLU A 164 -20.49 8.27 0.21
N LEU A 165 -19.48 7.51 -0.27
CA LEU A 165 -18.64 6.67 0.59
C LEU A 165 -17.97 7.47 1.71
N ILE A 166 -17.41 8.64 1.39
CA ILE A 166 -16.76 9.52 2.39
C ILE A 166 -17.78 10.05 3.40
N SER A 167 -18.97 10.50 2.94
CA SER A 167 -20.05 11.02 3.80
C SER A 167 -20.58 9.95 4.75
N ASN A 168 -20.67 8.73 4.27
CA ASN A 168 -21.11 7.56 5.05
C ASN A 168 -20.01 6.99 5.96
N LYS A 169 -18.86 7.66 6.06
CA LYS A 169 -17.72 7.27 6.90
C LYS A 169 -17.22 5.86 6.62
N ALA A 170 -17.21 5.46 5.34
CA ALA A 170 -16.66 4.17 4.94
C ALA A 170 -15.18 4.08 5.36
N PHE A 171 -14.76 2.92 5.88
CA PHE A 171 -13.37 2.72 6.25
C PHE A 171 -12.49 2.67 5.01
N MET A 172 -11.40 3.42 5.05
CA MET A 172 -10.41 3.55 3.97
C MET A 172 -9.01 3.65 4.55
N SER A 173 -8.00 3.27 3.77
CA SER A 173 -6.64 3.68 4.12
C SER A 173 -6.48 5.20 4.00
N VAL A 174 -5.57 5.79 4.77
CA VAL A 174 -5.32 7.25 4.73
C VAL A 174 -4.97 7.72 3.31
N ARG A 175 -4.13 6.99 2.58
CA ARG A 175 -3.74 7.31 1.21
C ARG A 175 -4.93 7.31 0.25
N THR A 176 -5.80 6.29 0.35
CA THR A 176 -7.03 6.19 -0.47
C THR A 176 -7.97 7.34 -0.15
N GLN A 177 -8.25 7.60 1.12
CA GLN A 177 -9.15 8.67 1.55
C GLN A 177 -8.66 10.05 1.07
N MET A 178 -7.37 10.36 1.26
CA MET A 178 -6.79 11.64 0.85
C MET A 178 -6.84 11.84 -0.66
N PHE A 179 -6.48 10.81 -1.44
CA PHE A 179 -6.55 10.88 -2.90
C PHE A 179 -7.98 11.09 -3.38
N LEU A 180 -8.92 10.30 -2.90
CA LEU A 180 -10.32 10.35 -3.29
C LEU A 180 -10.96 11.70 -2.92
N TRP A 181 -10.66 12.20 -1.73
CA TRP A 181 -11.14 13.53 -1.32
C TRP A 181 -10.63 14.62 -2.27
N GLN A 182 -9.35 14.60 -2.63
CA GLN A 182 -8.77 15.56 -3.55
C GLN A 182 -9.37 15.43 -4.95
N TRP A 183 -9.54 14.21 -5.45
CA TRP A 183 -10.12 13.95 -6.78
C TRP A 183 -11.56 14.43 -6.89
N CYS A 184 -12.35 14.26 -5.84
CA CYS A 184 -13.74 14.72 -5.80
C CYS A 184 -13.92 16.24 -5.72
N ASN A 185 -12.87 16.98 -5.32
CA ASN A 185 -12.92 18.43 -5.13
C ASN A 185 -12.12 19.21 -6.18
N LYS A 186 -11.64 18.54 -7.20
CA LYS A 186 -11.10 19.11 -8.44
C LYS A 186 -12.16 19.06 -9.55
#